data_ca68b467ad35160fd578d245c62c310c
#
_entry.id   ca68b467ad35160fd578d245c62c310c
#
_cell.length_a   1.000
_cell.length_b   1.000
_cell.length_c   1.000
_cell.angle_alpha   90.00
_cell.angle_beta   90.00
_cell.angle_gamma   90.00
#
_symmetry.space_group_name_H-M   'P 1'
#
loop_
_entity.id
_entity.type
_entity.pdbx_description
1 polymer ?
#
loop_
_entity_poly.entity_id
_entity_poly.type
_entity_poly.pdbx_seq_one_letter_code
_entity_poly.pdbx_strand_id
1 'polypeptide(L)'
;MTATRQVLARALAACCLAASGCGLFGSKPPEPPPPLVYSLCLDAGQRLNWYNDTANTLFVRIYQLSAPDTFMQTDPARMVEHGFTLPGAEGTPIEKTLFPGTKTTVEIRQQPDATTLGLVAFYYDATGPVKTRRPLLQRNAPPPKDPPGCVVLGANGIETP
;
A
#
# COMPACT_ATOMS: atom_id res chain seq x y z
N MET A 1 43.88 -60.48 27.88
CA MET A 1 42.73 -59.53 27.97
C MET A 1 43.02 -58.17 27.22
N THR A 2 43.75 -58.14 26.11
CA THR A 2 44.19 -56.92 25.45
C THR A 2 43.74 -56.82 23.99
N ALA A 3 43.22 -57.87 23.38
CA ALA A 3 42.82 -57.82 21.94
C ALA A 3 41.41 -57.24 21.67
N THR A 4 40.51 -57.33 22.66
CA THR A 4 39.10 -56.90 22.47
C THR A 4 38.92 -55.40 22.56
N ARG A 5 39.83 -54.66 23.21
CA ARG A 5 39.76 -53.17 23.32
C ARG A 5 40.20 -52.43 22.04
N GLN A 6 41.06 -53.01 21.21
CA GLN A 6 41.52 -52.36 19.97
C GLN A 6 40.53 -52.45 18.82
N VAL A 7 39.65 -53.44 18.82
CA VAL A 7 38.63 -53.58 17.77
C VAL A 7 37.47 -52.56 17.97
N LEU A 8 37.11 -52.29 19.24
CA LEU A 8 36.09 -51.28 19.54
C LEU A 8 36.52 -49.82 19.21
N ALA A 9 37.81 -49.54 19.41
CA ALA A 9 38.33 -48.17 19.12
C ALA A 9 38.41 -47.87 17.63
N ARG A 10 38.56 -48.86 16.77
CA ARG A 10 38.58 -48.68 15.29
C ARG A 10 37.18 -48.57 14.68
N ALA A 11 36.15 -49.15 15.28
CA ALA A 11 34.79 -49.09 14.82
C ALA A 11 34.15 -47.70 15.09
N LEU A 12 34.53 -47.03 16.18
CA LEU A 12 34.03 -45.65 16.48
C LEU A 12 34.64 -44.58 15.59
N ALA A 13 35.86 -44.73 15.10
CA ALA A 13 36.51 -43.74 14.24
C ALA A 13 35.96 -43.73 12.79
N ALA A 14 35.35 -44.82 12.33
CA ALA A 14 34.77 -44.88 10.98
C ALA A 14 33.37 -44.30 10.88
N CYS A 15 32.60 -44.16 11.99
CA CYS A 15 31.27 -43.58 11.99
C CYS A 15 31.25 -42.04 11.99
N CYS A 16 32.34 -41.35 12.41
CA CYS A 16 32.38 -39.91 12.49
C CYS A 16 32.67 -39.21 11.16
N LEU A 17 33.09 -39.94 10.13
CA LEU A 17 33.43 -39.34 8.81
C LEU A 17 32.25 -39.34 7.81
N ALA A 18 31.12 -39.98 8.12
CA ALA A 18 29.95 -40.02 7.24
C ALA A 18 28.90 -38.92 7.52
N ALA A 19 29.08 -38.10 8.57
CA ALA A 19 28.10 -37.09 8.98
C ALA A 19 28.40 -35.68 8.45
N SER A 20 29.47 -35.48 7.67
CA SER A 20 29.91 -34.14 7.24
C SER A 20 29.41 -33.71 5.83
N GLY A 21 28.46 -34.44 5.24
CA GLY A 21 28.08 -34.29 3.83
C GLY A 21 26.71 -33.67 3.56
N CYS A 22 25.95 -33.21 4.55
CA CYS A 22 24.60 -32.65 4.35
C CYS A 22 24.53 -31.19 4.78
N GLY A 23 25.06 -30.27 3.98
CA GLY A 23 24.95 -28.85 4.37
C GLY A 23 25.38 -27.80 3.35
N LEU A 24 25.67 -28.17 2.10
CA LEU A 24 26.24 -27.22 1.13
C LEU A 24 25.33 -26.83 -0.04
N PHE A 25 24.08 -27.24 -0.05
CA PHE A 25 23.07 -26.69 -0.97
C PHE A 25 22.02 -25.92 -0.17
N GLY A 26 22.43 -24.87 0.54
CA GLY A 26 21.54 -23.84 1.02
C GLY A 26 20.94 -23.16 -0.21
N SER A 27 19.78 -23.62 -0.68
CA SER A 27 19.00 -22.88 -1.67
C SER A 27 18.78 -21.49 -1.11
N LYS A 28 19.35 -20.48 -1.75
CA LYS A 28 19.09 -19.07 -1.44
C LYS A 28 17.56 -18.92 -1.30
N PRO A 29 17.04 -18.36 -0.20
CA PRO A 29 15.61 -18.11 -0.09
C PRO A 29 15.12 -17.41 -1.36
N PRO A 30 13.97 -17.81 -1.92
CA PRO A 30 13.45 -17.18 -3.10
C PRO A 30 13.36 -15.66 -2.85
N GLU A 31 13.91 -14.90 -3.78
CA GLU A 31 13.88 -13.44 -3.71
C GLU A 31 12.41 -12.97 -3.67
N PRO A 32 12.02 -12.11 -2.71
CA PRO A 32 10.65 -11.66 -2.63
C PRO A 32 10.24 -11.00 -3.96
N PRO A 33 9.03 -11.26 -4.46
CA PRO A 33 8.59 -10.71 -5.72
C PRO A 33 8.61 -9.17 -5.67
N PRO A 34 8.91 -8.49 -6.78
CA PRO A 34 8.96 -7.04 -6.81
C PRO A 34 7.61 -6.44 -6.39
N PRO A 35 7.63 -5.30 -5.68
CA PRO A 35 6.41 -4.62 -5.27
C PRO A 35 5.58 -4.19 -6.50
N LEU A 36 4.26 -4.30 -6.40
CA LEU A 36 3.36 -3.73 -7.39
C LEU A 36 3.38 -2.20 -7.28
N VAL A 37 3.37 -1.52 -8.43
CA VAL A 37 3.25 -0.07 -8.50
C VAL A 37 1.90 0.26 -9.11
N TYR A 38 1.13 1.09 -8.41
CA TYR A 38 -0.16 1.60 -8.85
C TYR A 38 -0.04 3.08 -9.19
N SER A 39 -0.59 3.49 -10.34
CA SER A 39 -0.63 4.90 -10.76
C SER A 39 -2.02 5.47 -10.51
N LEU A 40 -2.14 6.40 -9.58
CA LEU A 40 -3.39 7.10 -9.26
C LEU A 40 -3.40 8.46 -9.97
N CYS A 41 -4.36 8.64 -10.88
CA CYS A 41 -4.59 9.92 -11.53
C CYS A 41 -5.58 10.76 -10.70
N LEU A 42 -5.19 11.99 -10.39
CA LEU A 42 -6.00 13.02 -9.74
C LEU A 42 -6.20 14.17 -10.73
N ASP A 43 -7.45 14.52 -11.00
CA ASP A 43 -7.85 15.60 -11.91
C ASP A 43 -8.53 16.69 -11.09
N ALA A 44 -7.81 17.77 -10.87
CA ALA A 44 -8.27 18.94 -10.11
C ALA A 44 -8.97 19.93 -11.03
N GLY A 45 -10.28 20.02 -10.92
CA GLY A 45 -11.10 20.89 -11.75
C GLY A 45 -10.72 22.37 -11.65
N GLN A 46 -11.11 23.18 -12.64
CA GLN A 46 -10.83 24.63 -12.66
C GLN A 46 -11.42 25.36 -11.45
N ARG A 47 -12.54 24.89 -10.90
CA ARG A 47 -13.20 25.42 -9.71
C ARG A 47 -12.90 24.60 -8.46
N LEU A 48 -11.71 24.00 -8.39
CA LEU A 48 -11.29 23.17 -7.26
C LEU A 48 -11.48 23.93 -5.94
N ASN A 49 -12.08 23.25 -4.93
CA ASN A 49 -12.21 23.76 -3.56
C ASN A 49 -12.72 25.22 -3.55
N TRP A 50 -13.86 25.41 -4.22
CA TRP A 50 -14.43 26.74 -4.45
C TRP A 50 -14.96 27.34 -3.15
N TYR A 51 -14.37 28.45 -2.73
CA TYR A 51 -14.75 29.15 -1.50
C TYR A 51 -14.51 30.65 -1.66
N ASN A 52 -15.44 31.50 -1.18
CA ASN A 52 -15.39 32.94 -1.32
C ASN A 52 -15.14 33.41 -2.78
N ASP A 53 -15.91 32.84 -3.72
CA ASP A 53 -15.86 33.14 -5.15
C ASP A 53 -14.47 32.89 -5.80
N THR A 54 -13.65 32.04 -5.19
CA THR A 54 -12.30 31.75 -5.65
C THR A 54 -12.04 30.26 -5.61
N ALA A 55 -11.33 29.75 -6.64
CA ALA A 55 -10.78 28.41 -6.63
C ALA A 55 -9.54 28.36 -5.73
N ASN A 56 -9.47 27.40 -4.86
CA ASN A 56 -8.39 27.26 -3.88
C ASN A 56 -7.64 25.95 -4.06
N THR A 57 -6.45 25.87 -3.47
CA THR A 57 -5.74 24.61 -3.36
C THR A 57 -6.52 23.62 -2.50
N LEU A 58 -6.34 22.32 -2.78
CA LEU A 58 -6.98 21.25 -2.04
C LEU A 58 -5.92 20.31 -1.46
N PHE A 59 -5.97 20.14 -0.15
CA PHE A 59 -5.17 19.13 0.51
C PHE A 59 -5.87 17.78 0.43
N VAL A 60 -5.13 16.74 0.04
CA VAL A 60 -5.63 15.37 -0.04
C VAL A 60 -4.69 14.41 0.66
N ARG A 61 -5.24 13.37 1.25
CA ARG A 61 -4.51 12.24 1.84
C ARG A 61 -4.92 10.94 1.17
N ILE A 62 -3.93 10.14 0.79
CA ILE A 62 -4.12 8.84 0.13
C ILE A 62 -3.62 7.77 1.09
N TYR A 63 -4.50 6.85 1.42
CA TYR A 63 -4.24 5.71 2.29
C TYR A 63 -4.20 4.43 1.48
N GLN A 64 -3.33 3.50 1.86
CA GLN A 64 -3.41 2.11 1.44
C GLN A 64 -4.16 1.36 2.54
N LEU A 65 -5.17 0.58 2.19
CA LEU A 65 -6.12 0.02 3.14
C LEU A 65 -6.20 -1.50 3.03
N SER A 66 -6.09 -2.18 4.17
CA SER A 66 -6.51 -3.58 4.36
C SER A 66 -7.96 -3.68 4.84
N ALA A 67 -8.49 -2.62 5.49
CA ALA A 67 -9.86 -2.53 5.98
C ALA A 67 -10.60 -1.30 5.41
N PRO A 68 -11.05 -1.34 4.14
CA PRO A 68 -11.65 -0.18 3.46
C PRO A 68 -12.96 0.32 4.08
N ASP A 69 -13.72 -0.55 4.73
CA ASP A 69 -14.99 -0.15 5.34
C ASP A 69 -14.77 0.72 6.58
N THR A 70 -13.73 0.46 7.37
CA THR A 70 -13.31 1.31 8.49
C THR A 70 -12.98 2.72 8.02
N PHE A 71 -12.26 2.85 6.90
CA PHE A 71 -11.97 4.13 6.27
C PHE A 71 -13.24 4.89 5.91
N MET A 72 -14.21 4.24 5.29
CA MET A 72 -15.47 4.88 4.88
C MET A 72 -16.33 5.31 6.08
N GLN A 73 -16.27 4.59 7.21
CA GLN A 73 -17.01 4.90 8.43
C GLN A 73 -16.33 5.97 9.29
N THR A 74 -15.02 6.17 9.16
CA THR A 74 -14.29 7.15 9.97
C THR A 74 -14.66 8.56 9.55
N ASP A 75 -14.92 9.46 10.54
CA ASP A 75 -15.18 10.86 10.28
C ASP A 75 -13.94 11.53 9.64
N PRO A 76 -14.10 12.22 8.48
CA PRO A 76 -13.00 12.96 7.84
C PRO A 76 -12.34 13.98 8.78
N ALA A 77 -13.09 14.64 9.67
CA ALA A 77 -12.55 15.59 10.61
C ALA A 77 -11.50 14.99 11.54
N ARG A 78 -11.65 13.73 11.93
CA ARG A 78 -10.65 13.01 12.72
C ARG A 78 -9.37 12.70 11.95
N MET A 79 -9.47 12.60 10.63
CA MET A 79 -8.31 12.24 9.78
C MET A 79 -7.30 13.39 9.65
N VAL A 80 -7.64 14.63 10.05
CA VAL A 80 -6.71 15.77 10.09
C VAL A 80 -6.05 15.95 11.45
N GLU A 81 -6.53 15.27 12.49
CA GLU A 81 -5.97 15.40 13.84
C GLU A 81 -4.51 14.92 13.84
N HIS A 82 -3.65 15.66 14.55
CA HIS A 82 -2.26 15.29 14.70
C HIS A 82 -2.12 13.95 15.45
N GLY A 83 -1.33 13.03 14.88
CA GLY A 83 -1.13 11.70 15.46
C GLY A 83 -2.28 10.71 15.23
N PHE A 84 -3.33 11.08 14.48
CA PHE A 84 -4.40 10.15 14.14
C PHE A 84 -3.86 9.00 13.29
N THR A 85 -4.09 7.79 13.75
CA THR A 85 -3.80 6.56 13.00
C THR A 85 -5.11 5.90 12.59
N LEU A 86 -5.32 5.74 11.30
CA LEU A 86 -6.51 5.07 10.76
C LEU A 86 -6.35 3.55 10.92
N PRO A 87 -7.24 2.86 11.63
CA PRO A 87 -7.20 1.40 11.72
C PRO A 87 -7.38 0.76 10.34
N GLY A 88 -6.51 -0.20 10.00
CA GLY A 88 -6.49 -0.86 8.70
C GLY A 88 -5.84 -0.02 7.58
N ALA A 89 -5.15 1.06 7.92
CA ALA A 89 -4.24 1.71 6.99
C ALA A 89 -2.86 1.04 7.05
N GLU A 90 -2.29 0.81 5.87
CA GLU A 90 -1.00 0.17 5.68
C GLU A 90 0.06 1.22 5.32
N GLY A 91 1.06 1.35 6.17
CA GLY A 91 2.14 2.33 5.99
C GLY A 91 1.70 3.79 6.23
N THR A 92 2.56 4.71 5.82
CA THR A 92 2.30 6.15 5.96
C THR A 92 1.42 6.65 4.82
N PRO A 93 0.38 7.47 5.09
CA PRO A 93 -0.42 8.06 4.05
C PRO A 93 0.40 9.01 3.17
N ILE A 94 0.05 9.07 1.88
CA ILE A 94 0.66 10.01 0.93
C ILE A 94 -0.15 11.30 0.97
N GLU A 95 0.51 12.40 1.23
CA GLU A 95 -0.09 13.74 1.27
C GLU A 95 0.22 14.51 0.00
N LYS A 96 -0.78 15.18 -0.55
CA LYS A 96 -0.66 16.02 -1.74
C LYS A 96 -1.47 17.30 -1.58
N THR A 97 -0.89 18.40 -2.08
CA THR A 97 -1.63 19.64 -2.31
C THR A 97 -1.85 19.76 -3.82
N LEU A 98 -3.10 19.91 -4.21
CA LEU A 98 -3.52 20.06 -5.60
C LEU A 98 -3.84 21.51 -5.90
N PHE A 99 -3.55 21.94 -7.13
CA PHE A 99 -3.85 23.29 -7.60
C PHE A 99 -5.01 23.24 -8.61
N PRO A 100 -5.86 24.26 -8.67
CA PRO A 100 -6.96 24.33 -9.64
C PRO A 100 -6.48 24.11 -11.07
N GLY A 101 -7.22 23.30 -11.83
CA GLY A 101 -6.95 23.03 -13.24
C GLY A 101 -5.74 22.12 -13.51
N THR A 102 -5.17 21.49 -12.49
CA THR A 102 -4.01 20.60 -12.68
C THR A 102 -4.41 19.13 -12.68
N LYS A 103 -3.67 18.34 -13.46
CA LYS A 103 -3.76 16.89 -13.48
C LYS A 103 -2.47 16.28 -12.97
N THR A 104 -2.56 15.43 -11.98
CA THR A 104 -1.39 14.85 -11.28
C THR A 104 -1.49 13.34 -11.24
N THR A 105 -0.40 12.66 -11.54
CA THR A 105 -0.27 11.21 -11.34
C THR A 105 0.57 10.95 -10.11
N VAL A 106 0.07 10.11 -9.21
CA VAL A 106 0.78 9.67 -8.01
C VAL A 106 1.13 8.20 -8.17
N GLU A 107 2.41 7.88 -8.16
CA GLU A 107 2.88 6.50 -8.15
C GLU A 107 2.89 5.98 -6.71
N ILE A 108 2.25 4.84 -6.49
CA ILE A 108 2.05 4.24 -5.19
C ILE A 108 2.63 2.83 -5.22
N ARG A 109 3.69 2.60 -4.44
CA ARG A 109 4.21 1.26 -4.21
C ARG A 109 3.29 0.53 -3.24
N GLN A 110 2.64 -0.53 -3.71
CA GLN A 110 1.64 -1.25 -2.94
C GLN A 110 2.25 -1.94 -1.72
N GLN A 111 1.66 -1.71 -0.56
CA GLN A 111 1.94 -2.46 0.66
C GLN A 111 1.38 -3.89 0.56
N PRO A 112 2.00 -4.89 1.22
CA PRO A 112 1.63 -6.30 1.07
C PRO A 112 0.16 -6.61 1.34
N ASP A 113 -0.41 -6.02 2.39
CA ASP A 113 -1.76 -6.32 2.86
C ASP A 113 -2.81 -5.32 2.33
N ALA A 114 -2.38 -4.30 1.58
CA ALA A 114 -3.28 -3.32 1.01
C ALA A 114 -4.06 -3.90 -0.17
N THR A 115 -5.38 -3.78 -0.11
CA THR A 115 -6.32 -4.20 -1.16
C THR A 115 -7.01 -3.04 -1.85
N THR A 116 -6.99 -1.87 -1.23
CA THR A 116 -7.77 -0.71 -1.65
C THR A 116 -6.99 0.58 -1.39
N LEU A 117 -7.12 1.57 -2.28
CA LEU A 117 -6.74 2.94 -2.00
C LEU A 117 -7.95 3.71 -1.44
N GLY A 118 -7.73 4.41 -0.33
CA GLY A 118 -8.65 5.39 0.20
C GLY A 118 -8.11 6.79 -0.10
N LEU A 119 -8.94 7.69 -0.59
CA LEU A 119 -8.60 9.09 -0.76
C LEU A 119 -9.58 9.93 0.06
N VAL A 120 -9.07 10.83 0.88
CA VAL A 120 -9.83 11.86 1.56
C VAL A 120 -9.34 13.23 1.11
N ALA A 121 -10.30 14.12 0.79
CA ALA A 121 -10.06 15.48 0.33
C ALA A 121 -10.66 16.47 1.32
N PHE A 122 -9.90 17.49 1.70
CA PHE A 122 -10.26 18.43 2.77
C PHE A 122 -10.69 19.76 2.18
N TYR A 123 -11.96 19.82 1.79
CA TYR A 123 -12.59 21.01 1.22
C TYR A 123 -12.92 22.04 2.32
N TYR A 124 -12.87 23.32 1.97
CA TYR A 124 -13.34 24.39 2.87
C TYR A 124 -14.84 24.34 3.13
N ASP A 125 -15.60 24.06 2.04
CA ASP A 125 -17.05 23.92 2.12
C ASP A 125 -17.46 22.66 1.35
N ALA A 126 -17.53 21.55 2.08
CA ALA A 126 -17.84 20.26 1.51
C ALA A 126 -19.34 19.99 1.55
N THR A 127 -20.01 20.08 0.42
CA THR A 127 -21.41 19.70 0.23
C THR A 127 -21.56 18.33 -0.45
N GLY A 128 -20.47 17.80 -1.01
CA GLY A 128 -20.39 16.52 -1.68
C GLY A 128 -19.52 15.50 -0.93
N PRO A 129 -19.34 14.31 -1.49
CA PRO A 129 -18.50 13.29 -0.89
C PRO A 129 -17.04 13.74 -0.84
N VAL A 130 -16.43 13.69 0.35
CA VAL A 130 -15.03 14.05 0.58
C VAL A 130 -14.12 12.83 0.68
N LYS A 131 -14.69 11.63 0.63
CA LYS A 131 -13.96 10.36 0.62
C LYS A 131 -14.36 9.50 -0.56
N THR A 132 -13.38 8.82 -1.14
CA THR A 132 -13.61 7.79 -2.15
C THR A 132 -12.64 6.64 -1.95
N ARG A 133 -12.96 5.47 -2.51
CA ARG A 133 -12.10 4.30 -2.50
C ARG A 133 -11.96 3.70 -3.89
N ARG A 134 -10.80 3.10 -4.18
CA ARG A 134 -10.54 2.36 -5.42
C ARG A 134 -9.82 1.05 -5.11
N PRO A 135 -10.22 -0.06 -5.72
CA PRO A 135 -9.51 -1.31 -5.55
C PRO A 135 -8.10 -1.20 -6.11
N LEU A 136 -7.15 -1.80 -5.43
CA LEU A 136 -5.79 -2.02 -5.94
C LEU A 136 -5.77 -3.23 -6.86
N LEU A 137 -4.81 -3.24 -7.78
CA LEU A 137 -4.58 -4.40 -8.64
C LEU A 137 -4.12 -5.58 -7.77
N GLN A 138 -4.80 -6.71 -7.93
CA GLN A 138 -4.35 -7.95 -7.31
C GLN A 138 -3.23 -8.56 -8.16
N ARG A 139 -2.17 -9.07 -7.53
CA ARG A 139 -0.98 -9.62 -8.19
C ARG A 139 -1.29 -10.69 -9.25
N ASN A 140 -2.37 -11.45 -9.04
CA ASN A 140 -2.78 -12.54 -9.92
C ASN A 140 -4.05 -12.22 -10.74
N ALA A 141 -4.58 -10.99 -10.67
CA ALA A 141 -5.72 -10.60 -11.48
C ALA A 141 -5.26 -10.21 -12.89
N PRO A 142 -6.05 -10.52 -13.92
CA PRO A 142 -5.78 -9.97 -15.24
C PRO A 142 -5.83 -8.44 -15.19
N PRO A 143 -4.99 -7.74 -15.97
CA PRO A 143 -5.03 -6.29 -16.02
C PRO A 143 -6.45 -5.83 -16.41
N PRO A 144 -6.96 -4.76 -15.80
CA PRO A 144 -8.27 -4.22 -16.17
C PRO A 144 -8.26 -3.86 -17.65
N LYS A 145 -9.36 -4.16 -18.35
CA LYS A 145 -9.50 -3.87 -19.79
C LYS A 145 -9.33 -2.38 -20.09
N ASP A 146 -9.79 -1.54 -19.15
CA ASP A 146 -9.66 -0.09 -19.24
C ASP A 146 -8.83 0.42 -18.06
N PRO A 147 -7.88 1.34 -18.29
CA PRO A 147 -7.18 1.96 -17.20
C PRO A 147 -8.18 2.71 -16.30
N PRO A 148 -8.06 2.63 -14.97
CA PRO A 148 -8.94 3.36 -14.07
C PRO A 148 -8.85 4.86 -14.40
N GLY A 149 -10.00 5.48 -14.68
CA GLY A 149 -10.09 6.93 -14.93
C GLY A 149 -9.52 7.73 -13.75
N CYS A 150 -9.28 9.01 -13.96
CA CYS A 150 -8.84 9.90 -12.88
C CYS A 150 -9.93 10.03 -11.80
N VAL A 151 -9.52 10.27 -10.57
CA VAL A 151 -10.40 10.82 -9.54
C VAL A 151 -10.56 12.30 -9.84
N VAL A 152 -11.78 12.71 -10.14
CA VAL A 152 -12.10 14.12 -10.41
C VAL A 152 -12.44 14.81 -9.10
N LEU A 153 -11.78 15.93 -8.85
CA LEU A 153 -11.91 16.74 -7.65
C LEU A 153 -12.51 18.08 -8.05
N GLY A 154 -13.78 18.27 -7.67
CA GLY A 154 -14.58 19.42 -8.09
C GLY A 154 -14.56 20.61 -7.14
N ALA A 155 -15.60 21.44 -7.24
CA ALA A 155 -15.73 22.64 -6.43
C ALA A 155 -15.89 22.33 -4.92
N ASN A 156 -16.73 21.37 -4.58
CA ASN A 156 -17.13 21.11 -3.18
C ASN A 156 -17.09 19.62 -2.82
N GLY A 157 -16.53 18.77 -3.68
CA GLY A 157 -16.50 17.34 -3.45
C GLY A 157 -15.80 16.57 -4.55
N ILE A 158 -15.69 15.27 -4.31
CA ILE A 158 -15.15 14.29 -5.26
C ILE A 158 -16.28 13.90 -6.21
N GLU A 159 -16.06 14.12 -7.50
CA GLU A 159 -16.99 13.73 -8.54
C GLU A 159 -16.82 12.24 -8.85
N THR A 160 -17.91 11.49 -8.82
CA THR A 160 -17.95 10.11 -9.33
C THR A 160 -18.11 10.16 -10.84
N PRO A 161 -17.28 9.42 -11.62
CA PRO A 161 -17.45 9.29 -13.06
C PRO A 161 -18.77 8.60 -13.42
#